data_0de13b75044c09fb73284ece6f783347
#
_entry.id   0de13b75044c09fb73284ece6f783347
#
_cell.length_a   1.000
_cell.length_b   1.000
_cell.length_c   1.000
_cell.angle_alpha   90.00
_cell.angle_beta   90.00
_cell.angle_gamma   90.00
#
_symmetry.space_group_name_H-M   'P 1'
#
loop_
_entity.id
_entity.type
_entity.pdbx_description
1 polymer ?
#
loop_
_entity_poly.entity_id
_entity_poly.type
_entity_poly.pdbx_seq_one_letter_code
_entity_poly.pdbx_strand_id
1 'polypeptide(L)'
;SRRFTRFQLLSALVLNLAGFTIDLYDLNGNGIVWEDGYQDMLRDVKPFLNRLTALGVFAGERRGVHVLCSPGSSYTLHTTRGASMEGLYPRETFFAQLLPALGIPAAYCLSPDLSGQVVAASGQVLRNWSAETLNRLFARNFVILDGDALWTLLDMGLGHLAGVESARWLTQDSGACAYEQAEEGHVYAGRTGARASAMIFCSDVLDVRYLPDARV
;
A
#
# COMPACT_ATOMS: atom_id res chain seq x y z
N SER A 1 -10.75 11.12 -16.03
CA SER A 1 -10.14 12.46 -16.19
C SER A 1 -8.85 12.36 -16.99
N ARG A 2 -8.62 13.27 -17.95
CA ARG A 2 -7.43 13.32 -18.83
C ARG A 2 -6.10 13.27 -18.07
N ARG A 3 -6.01 13.96 -16.93
CA ARG A 3 -4.81 13.96 -16.07
C ARG A 3 -4.55 12.57 -15.47
N PHE A 4 -5.59 11.90 -15.05
CA PHE A 4 -5.48 10.56 -14.49
C PHE A 4 -5.03 9.53 -15.55
N THR A 5 -5.61 9.57 -16.75
CA THR A 5 -5.17 8.70 -17.85
C THR A 5 -3.72 8.96 -18.24
N ARG A 6 -3.31 10.24 -18.33
CA ARG A 6 -1.89 10.57 -18.56
C ARG A 6 -0.98 9.96 -17.48
N PHE A 7 -1.36 10.06 -16.22
CA PHE A 7 -0.63 9.44 -15.11
C PHE A 7 -0.56 7.92 -15.26
N GLN A 8 -1.66 7.26 -15.60
CA GLN A 8 -1.68 5.80 -15.83
C GLN A 8 -0.74 5.37 -16.96
N LEU A 9 -0.71 6.11 -18.09
CA LEU A 9 0.20 5.83 -19.19
C LEU A 9 1.67 5.93 -18.77
N LEU A 10 2.03 6.97 -18.02
CA LEU A 10 3.39 7.16 -17.49
C LEU A 10 3.75 6.04 -16.48
N SER A 11 2.85 5.70 -15.60
CA SER A 11 3.05 4.64 -14.60
C SER A 11 3.24 3.27 -15.27
N ALA A 12 2.43 2.96 -16.29
CA ALA A 12 2.55 1.72 -17.05
C ALA A 12 3.94 1.58 -17.70
N LEU A 13 4.47 2.67 -18.28
CA LEU A 13 5.80 2.69 -18.86
C LEU A 13 6.89 2.48 -17.81
N VAL A 14 6.85 3.22 -16.70
CA VAL A 14 7.83 3.10 -15.60
C VAL A 14 7.81 1.73 -14.96
N LEU A 15 6.63 1.10 -14.87
CA LEU A 15 6.47 -0.25 -14.35
C LEU A 15 6.87 -1.34 -15.36
N ASN A 16 7.31 -0.95 -16.56
CA ASN A 16 7.69 -1.88 -17.63
C ASN A 16 6.58 -2.86 -18.00
N LEU A 17 5.35 -2.39 -18.06
CA LEU A 17 4.24 -3.22 -18.53
C LEU A 17 4.39 -3.45 -20.04
N ALA A 18 4.15 -4.69 -20.46
CA ALA A 18 4.22 -5.07 -21.88
C ALA A 18 3.17 -4.36 -22.75
N GLY A 19 2.10 -3.91 -22.12
CA GLY A 19 1.03 -3.16 -22.77
C GLY A 19 -0.06 -2.79 -21.77
N PHE A 20 -1.02 -2.05 -22.23
CA PHE A 20 -2.20 -1.67 -21.45
C PHE A 20 -3.41 -1.54 -22.36
N THR A 21 -4.56 -1.79 -21.81
CA THR A 21 -5.84 -1.55 -22.47
C THR A 21 -6.42 -0.23 -21.98
N ILE A 22 -6.81 0.63 -22.91
CA ILE A 22 -7.53 1.86 -22.61
C ILE A 22 -8.99 1.64 -23.02
N ASP A 23 -9.90 1.91 -22.12
CA ASP A 23 -11.30 2.04 -22.47
C ASP A 23 -11.48 3.34 -23.27
N LEU A 24 -11.90 3.20 -24.51
CA LEU A 24 -12.11 4.30 -25.45
C LEU A 24 -13.54 4.80 -25.50
N TYR A 25 -14.41 4.16 -24.74
CA TYR A 25 -15.83 4.50 -24.68
C TYR A 25 -16.20 4.87 -23.24
N ASP A 26 -17.08 5.85 -23.13
CA ASP A 26 -17.71 6.12 -21.85
C ASP A 26 -18.80 5.07 -21.52
N LEU A 27 -19.43 5.18 -20.37
CA LEU A 27 -20.52 4.27 -19.97
C LEU A 27 -21.74 4.35 -20.88
N ASN A 28 -21.86 5.39 -21.71
CA ASN A 28 -22.95 5.57 -22.68
C ASN A 28 -22.56 5.06 -24.09
N GLY A 29 -21.34 4.51 -24.25
CA GLY A 29 -20.88 3.98 -25.51
C GLY A 29 -20.38 5.03 -26.50
N ASN A 30 -20.14 6.29 -26.07
CA ASN A 30 -19.59 7.32 -26.91
C ASN A 30 -18.11 7.05 -27.20
N GLY A 31 -17.72 7.15 -28.46
CA GLY A 31 -16.32 7.00 -28.86
C GLY A 31 -15.46 8.17 -28.41
N ILE A 32 -14.14 7.93 -28.33
CA ILE A 32 -13.14 8.91 -27.89
C ILE A 32 -13.18 10.25 -28.67
N VAL A 33 -13.69 10.25 -29.90
CA VAL A 33 -13.85 11.48 -30.71
C VAL A 33 -14.83 12.47 -30.11
N TRP A 34 -15.76 11.99 -29.27
CA TRP A 34 -16.76 12.79 -28.57
C TRP A 34 -16.26 13.33 -27.23
N GLU A 35 -15.12 12.81 -26.76
CA GLU A 35 -14.46 13.24 -25.53
C GLU A 35 -13.55 14.44 -25.83
N ASP A 36 -14.03 15.63 -25.55
CA ASP A 36 -13.30 16.88 -25.81
C ASP A 36 -11.91 16.86 -25.19
N GLY A 37 -10.90 17.09 -26.05
CA GLY A 37 -9.48 17.16 -25.70
C GLY A 37 -8.83 15.83 -25.27
N TYR A 38 -9.50 14.66 -25.38
CA TYR A 38 -8.89 13.38 -25.05
C TYR A 38 -7.88 12.95 -26.12
N GLN A 39 -8.23 13.13 -27.40
CA GLN A 39 -7.32 12.90 -28.53
C GLN A 39 -6.08 13.80 -28.46
N ASP A 40 -6.27 15.06 -28.11
CA ASP A 40 -5.18 16.02 -27.95
C ASP A 40 -4.26 15.59 -26.81
N MET A 41 -4.79 15.16 -25.68
CA MET A 41 -4.01 14.63 -24.57
C MET A 41 -3.15 13.42 -24.99
N LEU A 42 -3.71 12.47 -25.75
CA LEU A 42 -2.95 11.32 -26.26
C LEU A 42 -1.87 11.73 -27.24
N ARG A 43 -2.19 12.69 -28.13
CA ARG A 43 -1.22 13.26 -29.10
C ARG A 43 -0.05 13.94 -28.37
N ASP A 44 -0.35 14.73 -27.35
CA ASP A 44 0.64 15.50 -26.59
C ASP A 44 1.54 14.62 -25.72
N VAL A 45 1.00 13.53 -25.13
CA VAL A 45 1.79 12.66 -24.26
C VAL A 45 2.69 11.71 -25.06
N LYS A 46 2.31 11.31 -26.26
CA LYS A 46 3.03 10.32 -27.08
C LYS A 46 4.52 10.67 -27.31
N PRO A 47 4.90 11.89 -27.70
CA PRO A 47 6.31 12.23 -27.88
C PRO A 47 7.12 12.09 -26.58
N PHE A 48 6.51 12.39 -25.43
CA PHE A 48 7.15 12.24 -24.13
C PHE A 48 7.35 10.77 -23.78
N LEU A 49 6.34 9.91 -23.96
CA LEU A 49 6.46 8.47 -23.77
C LEU A 49 7.54 7.86 -24.68
N ASN A 50 7.60 8.27 -25.95
CA ASN A 50 8.61 7.81 -26.87
C ASN A 50 10.05 8.18 -26.42
N ARG A 51 10.24 9.38 -25.88
CA ARG A 51 11.54 9.79 -25.31
C ARG A 51 11.92 8.94 -24.08
N LEU A 52 10.98 8.69 -23.17
CA LEU A 52 11.22 7.84 -22.00
C LEU A 52 11.56 6.41 -22.43
N THR A 53 10.87 5.89 -23.44
CA THR A 53 11.18 4.57 -24.01
C THR A 53 12.59 4.54 -24.60
N ALA A 54 12.98 5.55 -25.37
CA ALA A 54 14.32 5.66 -25.95
C ALA A 54 15.42 5.77 -24.89
N LEU A 55 15.14 6.39 -23.74
CA LEU A 55 16.06 6.48 -22.60
C LEU A 55 16.15 5.17 -21.81
N GLY A 56 15.27 4.20 -22.05
CA GLY A 56 15.28 2.92 -21.35
C GLY A 56 14.94 3.04 -19.87
N VAL A 57 14.12 4.00 -19.44
CA VAL A 57 13.80 4.26 -18.02
C VAL A 57 13.24 3.04 -17.30
N PHE A 58 12.64 2.10 -18.00
CA PHE A 58 12.12 0.85 -17.47
C PHE A 58 13.18 -0.23 -17.28
N ALA A 59 14.38 -0.09 -17.87
CA ALA A 59 15.49 -1.02 -17.70
C ALA A 59 16.33 -0.75 -16.44
N GLY A 60 16.06 0.36 -15.76
CA GLY A 60 16.74 0.73 -14.53
C GLY A 60 16.35 -0.16 -13.35
N GLU A 61 17.23 -0.23 -12.36
CA GLU A 61 16.94 -0.86 -11.08
C GLU A 61 15.84 -0.09 -10.35
N ARG A 62 14.80 -0.79 -9.92
CA ARG A 62 13.74 -0.19 -9.11
C ARG A 62 14.23 -0.04 -7.67
N ARG A 63 14.17 1.20 -7.18
CA ARG A 63 14.53 1.54 -5.82
C ARG A 63 13.30 2.07 -5.08
N GLY A 64 13.35 2.01 -3.75
CA GLY A 64 12.29 2.49 -2.89
C GLY A 64 11.84 1.45 -1.89
N VAL A 65 10.64 1.59 -1.39
CA VAL A 65 10.05 0.64 -0.45
C VAL A 65 9.70 -0.67 -1.16
N HIS A 66 10.16 -1.78 -0.60
CA HIS A 66 9.84 -3.13 -1.09
C HIS A 66 8.48 -3.56 -0.55
N VAL A 67 7.45 -3.55 -1.39
CA VAL A 67 6.11 -4.00 -1.01
C VAL A 67 6.02 -5.50 -1.18
N LEU A 68 5.93 -6.23 -0.07
CA LEU A 68 5.83 -7.67 -0.07
C LEU A 68 4.53 -8.13 -0.69
N CYS A 69 4.62 -9.10 -1.58
CA CYS A 69 3.48 -9.82 -2.12
C CYS A 69 3.84 -11.30 -2.34
N SER A 70 2.84 -12.15 -2.41
CA SER A 70 3.04 -13.58 -2.64
C SER A 70 2.02 -14.14 -3.61
N PRO A 71 2.45 -14.93 -4.60
CA PRO A 71 1.52 -15.66 -5.46
C PRO A 71 0.63 -16.65 -4.69
N GLY A 72 1.08 -17.06 -3.49
CA GLY A 72 0.36 -17.99 -2.62
C GLY A 72 -0.67 -17.34 -1.68
N SER A 73 -0.77 -16.02 -1.64
CA SER A 73 -1.58 -15.31 -0.64
C SER A 73 -3.04 -15.74 -0.59
N SER A 74 -3.66 -16.02 -1.73
CA SER A 74 -5.05 -16.49 -1.76
C SER A 74 -5.27 -17.84 -1.05
N TYR A 75 -4.24 -18.62 -0.84
CA TYR A 75 -4.31 -19.91 -0.17
C TYR A 75 -4.06 -19.84 1.34
N THR A 76 -3.57 -18.70 1.84
CA THR A 76 -3.17 -18.52 3.25
C THR A 76 -4.08 -17.56 4.00
N LEU A 77 -5.12 -17.04 3.37
CA LEU A 77 -6.07 -16.14 3.99
C LEU A 77 -6.93 -16.84 5.04
N HIS A 78 -7.15 -16.15 6.14
CA HIS A 78 -8.02 -16.60 7.23
C HIS A 78 -9.03 -15.51 7.57
N THR A 79 -10.20 -15.90 8.06
CA THR A 79 -11.18 -14.99 8.64
C THR A 79 -10.78 -14.67 10.08
N THR A 80 -10.11 -13.54 10.31
CA THR A 80 -9.51 -13.19 11.60
C THR A 80 -10.40 -12.31 12.49
N ARG A 81 -11.47 -11.73 11.92
CA ARG A 81 -12.40 -10.82 12.61
C ARG A 81 -13.85 -11.32 12.56
N GLY A 82 -14.05 -12.62 12.67
CA GLY A 82 -15.35 -13.25 12.52
C GLY A 82 -15.57 -13.85 11.12
N ALA A 83 -16.75 -14.41 10.88
CA ALA A 83 -17.09 -15.12 9.65
C ALA A 83 -17.46 -14.17 8.50
N SER A 84 -16.57 -13.24 8.15
CA SER A 84 -16.75 -12.32 7.03
C SER A 84 -15.90 -12.69 5.83
N MET A 85 -16.48 -12.69 4.64
CA MET A 85 -15.74 -12.85 3.38
C MET A 85 -14.72 -11.74 3.12
N GLU A 86 -14.86 -10.58 3.75
CA GLU A 86 -13.90 -9.47 3.64
C GLU A 86 -12.51 -9.86 4.17
N GLY A 87 -12.43 -10.74 5.17
CA GLY A 87 -11.17 -11.29 5.67
C GLY A 87 -10.42 -12.14 4.65
N LEU A 88 -11.10 -12.62 3.61
CA LEU A 88 -10.52 -13.46 2.55
C LEU A 88 -10.14 -12.65 1.30
N TYR A 89 -10.01 -11.34 1.41
CA TYR A 89 -9.59 -10.49 0.31
C TYR A 89 -8.08 -10.15 0.42
N PRO A 90 -7.26 -10.44 -0.59
CA PRO A 90 -5.85 -10.07 -0.59
C PRO A 90 -5.70 -8.54 -0.61
N ARG A 91 -4.93 -8.00 0.33
CA ARG A 91 -4.72 -6.53 0.47
C ARG A 91 -3.26 -6.11 0.27
N GLU A 92 -2.43 -6.94 -0.31
CA GLU A 92 -0.98 -6.70 -0.44
C GLU A 92 -0.65 -5.48 -1.30
N THR A 93 -1.57 -5.05 -2.17
CA THR A 93 -1.38 -3.89 -3.04
C THR A 93 -1.54 -2.55 -2.34
N PHE A 94 -1.98 -2.51 -1.08
CA PHE A 94 -2.28 -1.28 -0.36
C PHE A 94 -1.11 -0.28 -0.39
N PHE A 95 0.07 -0.68 0.07
CA PHE A 95 1.23 0.21 0.07
C PHE A 95 1.74 0.54 -1.34
N ALA A 96 1.58 -0.36 -2.31
CA ALA A 96 1.94 -0.09 -3.69
C ALA A 96 1.04 0.98 -4.35
N GLN A 97 -0.13 1.22 -3.80
CA GLN A 97 -1.02 2.31 -4.22
C GLN A 97 -0.78 3.58 -3.40
N LEU A 98 -0.66 3.46 -2.08
CA LEU A 98 -0.51 4.59 -1.17
C LEU A 98 0.83 5.32 -1.33
N LEU A 99 1.94 4.59 -1.32
CA LEU A 99 3.28 5.19 -1.34
C LEU A 99 3.54 6.05 -2.59
N PRO A 100 3.25 5.58 -3.82
CA PRO A 100 3.39 6.41 -5.01
C PRO A 100 2.46 7.63 -5.02
N ALA A 101 1.27 7.53 -4.45
CA ALA A 101 0.37 8.68 -4.31
C ALA A 101 0.95 9.77 -3.41
N LEU A 102 1.81 9.40 -2.45
CA LEU A 102 2.57 10.29 -1.58
C LEU A 102 3.93 10.71 -2.19
N GLY A 103 4.24 10.28 -3.41
CA GLY A 103 5.53 10.56 -4.07
C GLY A 103 6.68 9.67 -3.57
N ILE A 104 6.41 8.60 -2.85
CA ILE A 104 7.41 7.67 -2.33
C ILE A 104 7.56 6.50 -3.31
N PRO A 105 8.75 6.26 -3.87
CA PRO A 105 8.98 5.13 -4.75
C PRO A 105 8.72 3.79 -4.05
N ALA A 106 8.05 2.89 -4.73
CA ALA A 106 7.78 1.54 -4.24
C ALA A 106 7.88 0.51 -5.37
N ALA A 107 8.29 -0.70 -5.02
CA ALA A 107 8.34 -1.82 -5.96
C ALA A 107 7.85 -3.10 -5.29
N TYR A 108 7.13 -3.93 -6.05
CA TYR A 108 6.72 -5.25 -5.55
C TYR A 108 7.93 -6.16 -5.33
N CYS A 109 7.89 -6.92 -4.25
CA CYS A 109 8.90 -7.89 -3.88
C CYS A 109 8.24 -9.23 -3.51
N LEU A 110 8.67 -10.30 -4.18
CA LEU A 110 8.14 -11.65 -3.95
C LEU A 110 8.95 -12.43 -2.91
N SER A 111 10.12 -11.94 -2.54
CA SER A 111 11.00 -12.61 -1.58
C SER A 111 11.16 -11.78 -0.31
N PRO A 112 10.99 -12.39 0.88
CA PRO A 112 11.28 -11.75 2.16
C PRO A 112 12.78 -11.75 2.51
N ASP A 113 13.63 -12.37 1.70
CA ASP A 113 15.07 -12.46 1.96
C ASP A 113 15.79 -11.16 1.55
N LEU A 114 15.53 -10.12 2.32
CA LEU A 114 16.06 -8.79 2.15
C LEU A 114 16.95 -8.40 3.33
N SER A 115 17.88 -7.48 3.11
CA SER A 115 18.75 -6.95 4.16
C SER A 115 19.05 -5.47 3.96
N GLY A 116 18.91 -4.68 5.02
CA GLY A 116 19.15 -3.23 5.00
C GLY A 116 18.14 -2.45 4.16
N GLN A 117 16.92 -2.98 3.97
CA GLN A 117 15.90 -2.39 3.15
C GLN A 117 14.73 -1.84 3.97
N VAL A 118 13.95 -0.97 3.34
CA VAL A 118 12.62 -0.61 3.84
C VAL A 118 11.60 -1.52 3.16
N VAL A 119 10.85 -2.25 3.96
CA VAL A 119 9.89 -3.27 3.50
C VAL A 119 8.51 -2.92 4.01
N ALA A 120 7.51 -2.99 3.15
CA ALA A 120 6.12 -2.78 3.54
C ALA A 120 5.32 -4.08 3.36
N ALA A 121 4.55 -4.45 4.38
CA ALA A 121 3.67 -5.60 4.35
C ALA A 121 2.25 -5.19 4.75
N SER A 122 1.26 -5.58 3.96
CA SER A 122 -0.14 -5.28 4.21
C SER A 122 -1.03 -6.53 4.17
N GLY A 123 -2.16 -6.44 4.82
CA GLY A 123 -3.11 -7.54 4.88
C GLY A 123 -2.53 -8.78 5.56
N GLN A 124 -2.76 -9.92 4.98
CA GLN A 124 -2.31 -11.21 5.52
C GLN A 124 -1.07 -11.80 4.81
N VAL A 125 -0.33 -10.98 4.05
CA VAL A 125 0.81 -11.46 3.25
C VAL A 125 1.85 -12.22 4.07
N LEU A 126 2.05 -11.84 5.34
CA LEU A 126 3.04 -12.45 6.23
C LEU A 126 2.79 -13.93 6.51
N ARG A 127 1.54 -14.42 6.36
CA ARG A 127 1.21 -15.86 6.50
C ARG A 127 1.89 -16.77 5.49
N ASN A 128 2.44 -16.19 4.42
CA ASN A 128 3.12 -16.97 3.39
C ASN A 128 4.52 -17.46 3.79
N TRP A 129 5.05 -17.01 4.94
CA TRP A 129 6.40 -17.34 5.37
C TRP A 129 6.44 -17.90 6.79
N SER A 130 7.45 -18.74 7.02
CA SER A 130 7.69 -19.34 8.34
C SER A 130 8.10 -18.28 9.37
N ALA A 131 7.88 -18.58 10.65
CA ALA A 131 8.34 -17.74 11.75
C ALA A 131 9.84 -17.42 11.69
N GLU A 132 10.68 -18.40 11.30
CA GLU A 132 12.11 -18.19 11.12
C GLU A 132 12.41 -17.17 10.02
N THR A 133 11.72 -17.25 8.90
CA THR A 133 11.87 -16.30 7.78
C THR A 133 11.45 -14.90 8.20
N LEU A 134 10.33 -14.77 8.90
CA LEU A 134 9.87 -13.48 9.42
C LEU A 134 10.83 -12.91 10.47
N ASN A 135 11.36 -13.73 11.37
CA ASN A 135 12.41 -13.28 12.29
C ASN A 135 13.62 -12.67 11.56
N ARG A 136 14.10 -13.31 10.49
CA ARG A 136 15.20 -12.75 9.68
C ARG A 136 14.79 -11.45 8.98
N LEU A 137 13.59 -11.38 8.44
CA LEU A 137 13.07 -10.18 7.78
C LEU A 137 13.07 -8.98 8.74
N PHE A 138 12.49 -9.12 9.92
CA PHE A 138 12.38 -8.06 10.93
C PHE A 138 13.73 -7.70 11.55
N ALA A 139 14.62 -8.68 11.75
CA ALA A 139 15.95 -8.43 12.32
C ALA A 139 16.89 -7.65 11.37
N ARG A 140 16.63 -7.68 10.06
CA ARG A 140 17.56 -7.14 9.06
C ARG A 140 17.04 -5.92 8.31
N ASN A 141 15.78 -5.57 8.47
CA ASN A 141 15.12 -4.53 7.68
C ASN A 141 14.28 -3.60 8.55
N PHE A 142 13.96 -2.43 8.02
CA PHE A 142 12.91 -1.59 8.56
C PHE A 142 11.57 -2.03 7.95
N VAL A 143 10.62 -2.47 8.79
CA VAL A 143 9.36 -3.05 8.30
C VAL A 143 8.19 -2.12 8.63
N ILE A 144 7.44 -1.73 7.61
CA ILE A 144 6.22 -0.94 7.72
C ILE A 144 5.04 -1.91 7.62
N LEU A 145 4.12 -1.82 8.56
CA LEU A 145 2.92 -2.67 8.63
C LEU A 145 1.65 -1.81 8.57
N ASP A 146 0.62 -2.29 7.91
CA ASP A 146 -0.73 -1.82 8.17
C ASP A 146 -1.35 -2.57 9.36
N GLY A 147 -2.54 -2.14 9.79
CA GLY A 147 -3.22 -2.76 10.92
C GLY A 147 -3.55 -4.24 10.70
N ASP A 148 -3.89 -4.63 9.48
CA ASP A 148 -4.19 -6.03 9.14
C ASP A 148 -2.93 -6.91 9.16
N ALA A 149 -1.79 -6.41 8.71
CA ALA A 149 -0.51 -7.12 8.77
C ALA A 149 -0.02 -7.29 10.23
N LEU A 150 -0.19 -6.25 11.06
CA LEU A 150 0.13 -6.32 12.48
C LEU A 150 -0.79 -7.31 13.20
N TRP A 151 -2.08 -7.27 12.91
CA TRP A 151 -3.05 -8.24 13.44
C TRP A 151 -2.69 -9.67 13.03
N THR A 152 -2.23 -9.85 11.80
CA THR A 152 -1.75 -11.13 11.29
C THR A 152 -0.56 -11.65 12.08
N LEU A 153 0.42 -10.79 12.41
CA LEU A 153 1.55 -11.19 13.28
C LEU A 153 1.08 -11.63 14.66
N LEU A 154 0.13 -10.91 15.28
CA LEU A 154 -0.43 -11.29 16.57
C LEU A 154 -1.13 -12.64 16.50
N ASP A 155 -1.95 -12.87 15.49
CA ASP A 155 -2.65 -14.15 15.26
C ASP A 155 -1.68 -15.33 15.02
N MET A 156 -0.52 -15.05 14.45
CA MET A 156 0.58 -16.01 14.27
C MET A 156 1.42 -16.22 15.54
N GLY A 157 1.17 -15.49 16.63
CA GLY A 157 1.98 -15.50 17.85
C GLY A 157 3.33 -14.77 17.71
N LEU A 158 3.47 -13.92 16.70
CA LEU A 158 4.72 -13.22 16.34
C LEU A 158 4.69 -11.70 16.61
N GLY A 159 3.75 -11.21 17.41
CA GLY A 159 3.60 -9.79 17.74
C GLY A 159 4.88 -9.16 18.30
N HIS A 160 5.69 -9.93 19.02
CA HIS A 160 6.98 -9.50 19.54
C HIS A 160 7.97 -9.00 18.47
N LEU A 161 7.85 -9.45 17.21
CA LEU A 161 8.68 -8.98 16.10
C LEU A 161 8.44 -7.49 15.76
N ALA A 162 7.23 -7.02 16.01
CA ALA A 162 6.84 -5.62 15.87
C ALA A 162 6.83 -4.86 17.21
N GLY A 163 7.37 -5.45 18.29
CA GLY A 163 7.36 -4.85 19.61
C GLY A 163 5.97 -4.72 20.22
N VAL A 164 5.01 -5.52 19.80
CA VAL A 164 3.60 -5.42 20.23
C VAL A 164 3.26 -6.48 21.27
N GLU A 165 2.70 -6.03 22.38
CA GLU A 165 2.16 -6.88 23.44
C GLU A 165 0.75 -7.38 23.10
N SER A 166 -0.13 -6.46 22.69
CA SER A 166 -1.51 -6.75 22.36
C SER A 166 -2.10 -5.68 21.46
N ALA A 167 -3.20 -6.00 20.82
CA ALA A 167 -3.97 -5.03 20.04
C ALA A 167 -5.45 -5.39 20.05
N ARG A 168 -6.30 -4.40 19.76
CA ARG A 168 -7.75 -4.59 19.60
C ARG A 168 -8.27 -3.70 18.48
N TRP A 169 -9.28 -4.17 17.78
CA TRP A 169 -9.95 -3.36 16.79
C TRP A 169 -10.94 -2.37 17.42
N LEU A 170 -10.83 -1.13 17.02
CA LEU A 170 -11.81 -0.09 17.29
C LEU A 170 -12.68 0.04 16.04
N THR A 171 -13.96 -0.27 16.16
CA THR A 171 -14.91 -0.22 15.06
C THR A 171 -15.58 1.15 14.98
N GLN A 172 -16.14 1.48 13.85
CA GLN A 172 -16.93 2.72 13.67
C GLN A 172 -18.10 2.80 14.66
N ASP A 173 -18.73 1.67 14.96
CA ASP A 173 -19.84 1.60 15.90
C ASP A 173 -19.42 1.99 17.33
N SER A 174 -18.14 1.91 17.65
CA SER A 174 -17.61 2.35 18.95
C SER A 174 -17.45 3.87 19.07
N GLY A 175 -17.63 4.62 17.99
CA GLY A 175 -17.40 6.08 17.91
C GLY A 175 -15.94 6.47 18.10
N ALA A 176 -14.99 5.53 18.07
CA ALA A 176 -13.61 5.75 18.44
C ALA A 176 -12.75 6.32 17.27
N CYS A 177 -13.22 6.23 16.04
CA CYS A 177 -12.40 6.50 14.85
C CYS A 177 -12.80 7.81 14.16
N ALA A 178 -12.74 8.93 14.88
CA ALA A 178 -13.20 10.20 14.32
C ALA A 178 -12.09 11.01 13.62
N TYR A 179 -10.85 10.95 14.09
CA TYR A 179 -9.72 11.73 13.54
C TYR A 179 -8.38 11.25 14.11
N GLU A 180 -7.30 11.60 13.41
CA GLU A 180 -5.93 11.52 13.91
C GLU A 180 -5.50 12.87 14.47
N GLN A 181 -4.66 12.88 15.48
CA GLN A 181 -4.10 14.06 16.08
C GLN A 181 -2.58 13.94 16.16
N ALA A 182 -1.87 15.02 15.84
CA ALA A 182 -0.42 15.06 16.00
C ALA A 182 -0.03 14.96 17.47
N GLU A 183 0.89 14.07 17.80
CA GLU A 183 1.37 13.82 19.15
C GLU A 183 2.21 14.97 19.69
N GLU A 184 2.38 15.00 21.02
CA GLU A 184 3.26 15.93 21.68
C GLU A 184 4.71 15.79 21.15
N GLY A 185 5.34 16.94 20.90
CA GLY A 185 6.68 16.98 20.28
C GLY A 185 6.67 17.07 18.75
N HIS A 186 5.58 16.76 18.08
CA HIS A 186 5.46 16.99 16.64
C HIS A 186 5.28 18.48 16.33
N VAL A 187 5.84 18.95 15.20
CA VAL A 187 5.77 20.37 14.78
C VAL A 187 4.35 20.94 14.69
N TYR A 188 3.35 20.09 14.50
CA TYR A 188 1.94 20.45 14.45
C TYR A 188 1.17 20.17 15.76
N ALA A 189 1.80 19.60 16.78
CA ALA A 189 1.14 19.31 18.05
C ALA A 189 0.57 20.58 18.68
N GLY A 190 -0.64 20.48 19.22
CA GLY A 190 -1.32 21.60 19.88
C GLY A 190 -1.79 22.74 18.98
N ARG A 191 -1.55 22.67 17.65
CA ARG A 191 -2.04 23.69 16.72
C ARG A 191 -3.50 23.46 16.36
N THR A 192 -4.27 24.52 16.22
CA THR A 192 -5.62 24.46 15.65
C THR A 192 -5.54 23.85 14.26
N GLY A 193 -6.33 22.79 14.00
CA GLY A 193 -6.29 22.05 12.74
C GLY A 193 -5.22 20.95 12.63
N ALA A 194 -4.43 20.70 13.70
CA ALA A 194 -3.50 19.56 13.76
C ALA A 194 -4.21 18.20 13.89
N ARG A 195 -5.50 18.16 13.60
CA ARG A 195 -6.32 16.96 13.51
C ARG A 195 -6.64 16.69 12.06
N ALA A 196 -6.33 15.51 11.60
CA ALA A 196 -6.75 15.02 10.30
C ALA A 196 -7.93 14.07 10.48
N SER A 197 -8.97 14.25 9.69
CA SER A 197 -9.99 13.22 9.55
C SER A 197 -9.31 11.99 8.96
N ALA A 198 -9.32 10.89 9.68
CA ALA A 198 -9.03 9.61 9.07
C ALA A 198 -10.00 9.46 7.90
N MET A 199 -9.50 9.32 6.72
CA MET A 199 -10.18 9.30 5.42
C MET A 199 -11.71 9.14 5.45
N ILE A 200 -12.39 9.75 4.49
CA ILE A 200 -13.85 9.76 4.30
C ILE A 200 -14.51 8.35 4.40
N PHE A 201 -13.73 7.32 4.23
CA PHE A 201 -14.10 5.92 4.46
C PHE A 201 -13.32 5.39 5.66
N CYS A 202 -13.66 5.84 6.86
CA CYS A 202 -13.10 5.31 8.09
C CYS A 202 -13.27 3.80 8.12
N SER A 203 -12.19 3.08 7.92
CA SER A 203 -12.13 1.67 8.29
C SER A 203 -11.88 1.56 9.80
N ASP A 204 -12.07 0.38 10.33
CA ASP A 204 -11.69 0.09 11.69
C ASP A 204 -10.22 0.43 11.92
N VAL A 205 -9.90 0.88 13.13
CA VAL A 205 -8.54 1.24 13.55
C VAL A 205 -8.02 0.22 14.56
N LEU A 206 -6.77 -0.15 14.47
CA LEU A 206 -6.13 -1.04 15.43
C LEU A 206 -5.51 -0.20 16.55
N ASP A 207 -6.04 -0.36 17.76
CA ASP A 207 -5.49 0.18 19.00
C ASP A 207 -4.40 -0.77 19.50
N VAL A 208 -3.16 -0.29 19.57
CA VAL A 208 -1.97 -1.13 19.79
C VAL A 208 -1.31 -0.79 21.12
N ARG A 209 -1.03 -1.82 21.91
CA ARG A 209 -0.20 -1.72 23.10
C ARG A 209 1.17 -2.31 22.82
N TYR A 210 2.19 -1.47 22.93
CA TYR A 210 3.58 -1.86 22.69
C TYR A 210 4.24 -2.45 23.94
N LEU A 211 5.23 -3.28 23.72
CA LEU A 211 6.13 -3.76 24.78
C LEU A 211 6.92 -2.58 25.34
N PRO A 212 7.29 -2.58 26.65
CA PRO A 212 7.98 -1.46 27.31
C PRO A 212 9.30 -1.04 26.63
N ASP A 213 9.98 -1.98 26.00
CA ASP A 213 11.29 -1.76 25.35
C ASP A 213 11.16 -1.68 23.81
N ALA A 214 9.95 -1.61 23.28
CA ALA A 214 9.71 -1.50 21.84
C ALA A 214 10.28 -0.18 21.32
N ARG A 215 11.05 -0.27 20.24
CA ARG A 215 11.45 0.89 19.43
C ARG A 215 10.53 0.92 18.21
N VAL A 216 9.59 1.84 18.22
CA VAL A 216 8.62 2.04 17.14
C VAL A 216 9.06 3.21 16.27
#